data_034b8912d99c017168ec43c30dd4e38e
#
_entry.id   034b8912d99c017168ec43c30dd4e38e
#
_cell.length_a   1.000
_cell.length_b   1.000
_cell.length_c   1.000
_cell.angle_alpha   90.00
_cell.angle_beta   90.00
_cell.angle_gamma   90.00
#
_symmetry.space_group_name_H-M   'P 1'
#
loop_
_entity.id
_entity.type
_entity.pdbx_description
1 polymer ?
#
loop_
_entity_poly.entity_id
_entity_poly.type
_entity_poly.pdbx_seq_one_letter_code
_entity_poly.pdbx_strand_id
1 'polypeptide(L)'
;MLDNRGLGDEGLSLSINGVATRFDYFWLRDNARDPVSFDSLSHQRELFTAALDPHIKPTAGQLNGNASALLLDWPDLDMAAEYDAAFLADFAGPTEHMRLPAPRPWDRDNLEVDAVRLPFASLQGDRGVAPLMERLLDHGFAVVTDTPRNLDAVQQLSETIGYVRQTIFGGLFEFEANEDMADSAYTPKELRPHTDGTYSHDAPGVQLLLCVDYAAEGGESIMVDGARIAARLKDEVPAIHDDLARIAVTGIYKGDGAVLRASRPILRCHDDGSVAQVTFNNYDRDTIRLADDDMRVLYAGIRHFDQMANDPAMQWRYTLAPGDMLVFDNWRVLHGRGAFSGRRKMAGSYINREDFETVSYTHLTLPTKRIV
;
A
#
# COMPACT_ATOMS: atom_id res chain seq x y z
N MET A 1 19.15 -21.72 -18.94
CA MET A 1 19.60 -23.11 -19.16
C MET A 1 20.06 -23.66 -17.82
N LEU A 2 19.60 -24.82 -17.46
CA LEU A 2 19.97 -25.51 -16.22
C LEU A 2 21.18 -26.41 -16.48
N ASP A 3 22.07 -26.51 -15.49
CA ASP A 3 23.18 -27.46 -15.46
C ASP A 3 23.21 -28.09 -14.07
N ASN A 4 23.18 -29.43 -14.02
CA ASN A 4 23.12 -30.20 -12.77
C ASN A 4 24.53 -30.38 -12.22
N ARG A 5 24.76 -29.83 -11.01
CA ARG A 5 26.02 -29.98 -10.27
C ARG A 5 26.05 -31.13 -9.26
N GLY A 6 24.92 -31.83 -9.12
CA GLY A 6 24.83 -33.08 -8.35
C GLY A 6 23.86 -33.00 -7.17
N LEU A 7 23.38 -34.18 -6.79
CA LEU A 7 22.58 -34.42 -5.60
C LEU A 7 23.49 -34.40 -4.36
N GLY A 8 23.29 -33.46 -3.47
CA GLY A 8 23.96 -33.40 -2.19
C GLY A 8 23.18 -34.16 -1.09
N ASP A 9 23.62 -34.07 0.16
CA ASP A 9 22.97 -34.76 1.28
C ASP A 9 21.61 -34.22 1.66
N GLU A 10 21.39 -32.90 1.55
CA GLU A 10 20.17 -32.22 1.97
C GLU A 10 19.59 -31.30 0.89
N GLY A 11 20.16 -31.30 -0.31
CA GLY A 11 19.71 -30.42 -1.39
C GLY A 11 20.46 -30.63 -2.68
N LEU A 12 19.94 -30.02 -3.72
CA LEU A 12 20.42 -30.06 -5.08
C LEU A 12 21.10 -28.73 -5.43
N SER A 13 22.26 -28.79 -6.07
CA SER A 13 22.94 -27.64 -6.65
C SER A 13 22.73 -27.58 -8.15
N LEU A 14 22.18 -26.46 -8.62
CA LEU A 14 21.97 -26.20 -10.05
C LEU A 14 22.75 -24.94 -10.45
N SER A 15 23.11 -24.86 -11.73
CA SER A 15 23.50 -23.60 -12.36
C SER A 15 22.33 -23.06 -13.17
N ILE A 16 21.80 -21.91 -12.74
CA ILE A 16 20.69 -21.22 -13.41
C ILE A 16 21.25 -19.96 -14.04
N ASN A 17 21.24 -19.87 -15.37
CA ASN A 17 21.80 -18.74 -16.10
C ASN A 17 23.25 -18.40 -15.70
N GLY A 18 24.06 -19.44 -15.37
CA GLY A 18 25.45 -19.30 -14.95
C GLY A 18 25.66 -19.04 -13.45
N VAL A 19 24.59 -18.83 -12.68
CA VAL A 19 24.66 -18.64 -11.22
C VAL A 19 24.42 -19.98 -10.52
N ALA A 20 25.35 -20.36 -9.62
CA ALA A 20 25.21 -21.57 -8.81
C ALA A 20 24.18 -21.31 -7.70
N THR A 21 23.12 -22.11 -7.68
CA THR A 21 22.03 -22.01 -6.72
C THR A 21 21.80 -23.37 -6.07
N ARG A 22 21.63 -23.37 -4.74
CA ARG A 22 21.27 -24.58 -3.98
C ARG A 22 19.81 -24.54 -3.59
N PHE A 23 19.08 -25.61 -3.88
CA PHE A 23 17.72 -25.84 -3.44
C PHE A 23 17.68 -26.95 -2.41
N ASP A 24 17.02 -26.71 -1.30
CA ASP A 24 16.73 -27.69 -0.28
C ASP A 24 15.72 -28.73 -0.79
N TYR A 25 15.86 -30.00 -0.43
CA TYR A 25 14.97 -31.08 -0.89
C TYR A 25 13.55 -30.93 -0.35
N PHE A 26 13.41 -30.55 0.93
CA PHE A 26 12.11 -30.34 1.51
C PHE A 26 11.37 -29.21 0.80
N TRP A 27 12.08 -28.08 0.52
CA TRP A 27 11.54 -26.97 -0.26
C TRP A 27 11.13 -27.41 -1.67
N LEU A 28 11.94 -28.18 -2.35
CA LEU A 28 11.61 -28.69 -3.71
C LEU A 28 10.33 -29.54 -3.65
N ARG A 29 10.26 -30.50 -2.71
CA ARG A 29 9.09 -31.37 -2.60
C ARG A 29 7.83 -30.60 -2.23
N ASP A 30 7.92 -29.68 -1.28
CA ASP A 30 6.79 -28.84 -0.84
C ASP A 30 6.27 -27.93 -1.97
N ASN A 31 7.14 -27.54 -2.90
CA ASN A 31 6.80 -26.66 -4.02
C ASN A 31 6.66 -27.40 -5.36
N ALA A 32 6.52 -28.71 -5.35
CA ALA A 32 6.26 -29.49 -6.56
C ALA A 32 4.94 -29.08 -7.23
N ARG A 33 4.92 -29.08 -8.57
CA ARG A 33 3.78 -28.63 -9.37
C ARG A 33 3.06 -29.79 -10.08
N ASP A 34 3.32 -31.03 -9.66
CA ASP A 34 2.56 -32.17 -10.12
C ASP A 34 1.08 -32.10 -9.68
N PRO A 35 0.17 -32.81 -10.38
CA PRO A 35 -1.27 -32.71 -10.13
C PRO A 35 -1.73 -33.21 -8.74
N VAL A 36 -0.89 -33.98 -8.03
CA VAL A 36 -1.18 -34.45 -6.67
C VAL A 36 -0.80 -33.40 -5.63
N SER A 37 0.17 -32.56 -5.95
CA SER A 37 0.72 -31.56 -5.05
C SER A 37 0.13 -30.15 -5.24
N PHE A 38 -0.37 -29.87 -6.46
CA PHE A 38 -0.79 -28.53 -6.83
C PHE A 38 -1.90 -28.55 -7.92
N ASP A 39 -3.00 -27.88 -7.65
CA ASP A 39 -4.04 -27.64 -8.66
C ASP A 39 -3.70 -26.41 -9.50
N SER A 40 -3.43 -26.63 -10.79
CA SER A 40 -3.07 -25.58 -11.73
C SER A 40 -4.20 -24.66 -12.13
N LEU A 41 -5.46 -25.08 -11.91
CA LEU A 41 -6.65 -24.27 -12.23
C LEU A 41 -6.94 -23.24 -11.15
N SER A 42 -6.98 -23.68 -9.89
CA SER A 42 -7.20 -22.81 -8.74
C SER A 42 -5.93 -22.12 -8.25
N HIS A 43 -4.76 -22.53 -8.74
CA HIS A 43 -3.44 -22.15 -8.22
C HIS A 43 -3.27 -22.42 -6.73
N GLN A 44 -3.89 -23.50 -6.23
CA GLN A 44 -3.83 -23.88 -4.82
C GLN A 44 -2.99 -25.13 -4.59
N ARG A 45 -2.41 -25.22 -3.39
CA ARG A 45 -1.70 -26.40 -2.93
C ARG A 45 -2.68 -27.48 -2.54
N GLU A 46 -2.47 -28.70 -3.04
CA GLU A 46 -3.16 -29.93 -2.60
C GLU A 46 -2.30 -30.67 -1.56
N LEU A 47 -0.99 -30.50 -1.62
CA LEU A 47 -0.06 -31.06 -0.64
C LEU A 47 -0.06 -30.21 0.64
N PHE A 48 -0.26 -30.87 1.78
CA PHE A 48 -0.08 -30.26 3.10
C PHE A 48 1.34 -30.49 3.59
N THR A 49 2.09 -29.41 3.79
CA THR A 49 3.51 -29.43 4.24
C THR A 49 3.74 -30.32 5.47
N ALA A 50 2.77 -30.37 6.39
CA ALA A 50 2.85 -31.20 7.62
C ALA A 50 2.78 -32.72 7.33
N ALA A 51 2.37 -33.16 6.15
CA ALA A 51 2.34 -34.57 5.77
C ALA A 51 3.69 -35.05 5.21
N LEU A 52 4.62 -34.15 4.91
CA LEU A 52 5.92 -34.50 4.38
C LEU A 52 6.87 -34.99 5.49
N ASP A 53 7.69 -35.98 5.15
CA ASP A 53 8.85 -36.35 5.97
C ASP A 53 9.86 -35.18 5.94
N PRO A 54 10.26 -34.61 7.10
CA PRO A 54 11.25 -33.54 7.17
C PRO A 54 12.61 -33.87 6.53
N HIS A 55 12.90 -35.17 6.35
CA HIS A 55 14.13 -35.68 5.76
C HIS A 55 13.94 -36.25 4.37
N ILE A 56 12.82 -35.90 3.70
CA ILE A 56 12.51 -36.41 2.36
C ILE A 56 13.62 -36.07 1.37
N LYS A 57 14.00 -37.05 0.56
CA LYS A 57 15.02 -36.92 -0.51
C LYS A 57 14.50 -37.54 -1.79
N PRO A 58 14.79 -36.94 -2.94
CA PRO A 58 14.47 -37.60 -4.22
C PRO A 58 15.29 -38.87 -4.39
N THR A 59 14.70 -39.89 -4.98
CA THR A 59 15.35 -41.15 -5.29
C THR A 59 16.20 -41.08 -6.57
N ALA A 60 15.80 -40.18 -7.48
CA ALA A 60 16.55 -39.85 -8.69
C ALA A 60 16.29 -38.40 -9.13
N GLY A 61 17.18 -37.86 -9.95
CA GLY A 61 17.02 -36.52 -10.52
C GLY A 61 17.79 -36.38 -11.81
N GLN A 62 17.15 -35.77 -12.82
CA GLN A 62 17.75 -35.51 -14.13
C GLN A 62 17.19 -34.23 -14.74
N LEU A 63 17.95 -33.64 -15.66
CA LEU A 63 17.41 -32.59 -16.52
C LEU A 63 16.68 -33.21 -17.71
N ASN A 64 15.60 -32.58 -18.18
CA ASN A 64 14.98 -32.98 -19.42
C ASN A 64 15.93 -32.76 -20.63
N GLY A 65 15.59 -33.32 -21.81
CA GLY A 65 16.51 -33.40 -22.97
C GLY A 65 17.01 -32.02 -23.49
N ASN A 66 16.35 -30.93 -23.20
CA ASN A 66 16.73 -29.54 -23.57
C ASN A 66 17.19 -28.68 -22.40
N ALA A 67 17.33 -29.26 -21.21
CA ALA A 67 17.68 -28.56 -19.96
C ALA A 67 16.77 -27.37 -19.62
N SER A 68 15.48 -27.46 -19.97
CA SER A 68 14.46 -26.46 -19.62
C SER A 68 13.71 -26.81 -18.34
N ALA A 69 13.85 -28.03 -17.83
CA ALA A 69 13.24 -28.45 -16.57
C ALA A 69 14.11 -29.50 -15.84
N LEU A 70 13.96 -29.52 -14.53
CA LEU A 70 14.47 -30.54 -13.62
C LEU A 70 13.35 -31.53 -13.34
N LEU A 71 13.65 -32.82 -13.46
CA LEU A 71 12.76 -33.93 -13.10
C LEU A 71 13.31 -34.60 -11.85
N LEU A 72 12.48 -34.74 -10.81
CA LEU A 72 12.83 -35.42 -9.56
C LEU A 72 11.83 -36.50 -9.23
N ASP A 73 12.34 -37.71 -8.95
CA ASP A 73 11.55 -38.84 -8.47
C ASP A 73 11.49 -38.78 -6.93
N TRP A 74 10.32 -38.65 -6.38
CA TRP A 74 10.09 -38.61 -4.94
C TRP A 74 9.53 -39.93 -4.41
N PRO A 75 9.91 -40.36 -3.20
CA PRO A 75 9.46 -41.66 -2.67
C PRO A 75 7.96 -41.70 -2.37
N ASP A 76 7.30 -40.56 -2.27
CA ASP A 76 5.86 -40.37 -1.98
C ASP A 76 5.03 -40.02 -3.24
N LEU A 77 5.64 -40.05 -4.42
CA LEU A 77 4.98 -39.83 -5.70
C LEU A 77 5.20 -41.01 -6.68
N ASP A 78 4.15 -41.37 -7.38
CA ASP A 78 4.21 -42.40 -8.43
C ASP A 78 4.70 -41.86 -9.81
N MET A 79 5.03 -40.56 -9.85
CA MET A 79 5.50 -39.86 -11.06
C MET A 79 6.61 -38.87 -10.72
N ALA A 80 7.46 -38.58 -11.72
CA ALA A 80 8.47 -37.54 -11.57
C ALA A 80 7.81 -36.16 -11.45
N ALA A 81 8.25 -35.39 -10.44
CA ALA A 81 7.88 -33.98 -10.34
C ALA A 81 8.76 -33.15 -11.29
N GLU A 82 8.13 -32.29 -12.07
CA GLU A 82 8.80 -31.39 -13.03
C GLU A 82 8.88 -29.97 -12.48
N TYR A 83 10.07 -29.40 -12.57
CA TYR A 83 10.35 -28.02 -12.15
C TYR A 83 10.92 -27.25 -13.33
N ASP A 84 10.14 -26.33 -13.88
CA ASP A 84 10.56 -25.47 -14.98
C ASP A 84 11.76 -24.61 -14.61
N ALA A 85 12.64 -24.35 -15.58
CA ALA A 85 13.79 -23.48 -15.40
C ALA A 85 13.38 -22.04 -15.01
N ALA A 86 12.24 -21.55 -15.51
CA ALA A 86 11.69 -20.24 -15.14
C ALA A 86 11.27 -20.23 -13.66
N PHE A 87 10.52 -21.24 -13.22
CA PHE A 87 10.14 -21.39 -11.81
C PHE A 87 11.37 -21.43 -10.88
N LEU A 88 12.36 -22.24 -11.22
CA LEU A 88 13.59 -22.33 -10.43
C LEU A 88 14.40 -21.02 -10.44
N ALA A 89 14.36 -20.26 -11.53
CA ALA A 89 15.04 -18.97 -11.63
C ALA A 89 14.35 -17.90 -10.75
N ASP A 90 13.02 -17.90 -10.70
CA ASP A 90 12.24 -16.98 -9.86
C ASP A 90 12.53 -17.18 -8.37
N PHE A 91 12.93 -18.39 -7.96
CA PHE A 91 13.24 -18.74 -6.58
C PHE A 91 14.73 -19.07 -6.35
N ALA A 92 15.61 -18.63 -7.25
CA ALA A 92 17.06 -18.84 -7.10
C ALA A 92 17.70 -18.04 -5.96
N GLY A 93 17.01 -17.07 -5.41
CA GLY A 93 17.40 -16.26 -4.26
C GLY A 93 16.28 -16.21 -3.21
N PRO A 94 16.50 -15.47 -2.12
CA PRO A 94 15.42 -15.15 -1.20
C PRO A 94 14.25 -14.54 -1.96
N THR A 95 13.03 -15.00 -1.64
CA THR A 95 11.82 -14.43 -2.26
C THR A 95 11.76 -12.95 -1.95
N GLU A 96 11.92 -12.13 -2.97
CA GLU A 96 11.56 -10.73 -2.85
C GLU A 96 10.03 -10.66 -2.68
N HIS A 97 9.58 -10.09 -1.57
CA HIS A 97 8.17 -9.81 -1.42
C HIS A 97 7.73 -8.91 -2.57
N MET A 98 6.64 -9.28 -3.23
CA MET A 98 6.04 -8.45 -4.27
C MET A 98 5.68 -7.10 -3.65
N ARG A 99 6.37 -6.04 -4.06
CA ARG A 99 6.20 -4.69 -3.54
C ARG A 99 5.88 -3.74 -4.67
N LEU A 100 5.09 -2.76 -4.35
CA LEU A 100 4.91 -1.63 -5.26
C LEU A 100 6.26 -0.93 -5.47
N PRO A 101 6.47 -0.28 -6.63
CA PRO A 101 7.66 0.52 -6.87
C PRO A 101 7.93 1.48 -5.73
N ALA A 102 9.21 1.73 -5.44
CA ALA A 102 9.59 2.69 -4.40
C ALA A 102 9.01 4.07 -4.74
N PRO A 103 8.38 4.75 -3.77
CA PRO A 103 7.82 6.07 -4.00
C PRO A 103 8.91 7.09 -4.32
N ARG A 104 8.57 8.15 -5.05
CA ARG A 104 9.41 9.33 -5.23
C ARG A 104 9.06 10.35 -4.15
N PRO A 105 9.86 10.48 -3.08
CA PRO A 105 9.56 11.42 -2.00
C PRO A 105 9.60 12.86 -2.51
N TRP A 106 8.61 13.65 -2.12
CA TRP A 106 8.48 15.03 -2.56
C TRP A 106 8.28 16.02 -1.40
N ASP A 107 8.55 17.28 -1.69
CA ASP A 107 8.21 18.46 -0.91
C ASP A 107 7.72 19.56 -1.85
N ARG A 108 7.38 20.72 -1.31
CA ARG A 108 6.81 21.82 -2.11
C ARG A 108 7.70 22.23 -3.31
N ASP A 109 9.02 22.17 -3.14
CA ASP A 109 9.96 22.77 -4.11
C ASP A 109 10.29 21.81 -5.27
N ASN A 110 9.99 20.50 -5.13
CA ASN A 110 10.29 19.48 -6.14
C ASN A 110 9.05 18.82 -6.75
N LEU A 111 7.83 19.29 -6.43
CA LEU A 111 6.58 18.76 -6.99
C LEU A 111 5.87 19.79 -7.85
N GLU A 112 5.92 19.61 -9.16
CA GLU A 112 5.20 20.44 -10.12
C GLU A 112 3.70 20.11 -10.12
N VAL A 113 2.84 21.13 -10.22
CA VAL A 113 1.38 20.97 -10.20
C VAL A 113 0.89 20.04 -11.31
N ASP A 114 1.45 20.16 -12.51
CA ASP A 114 1.04 19.34 -13.66
C ASP A 114 1.47 17.87 -13.54
N ALA A 115 2.44 17.55 -12.69
CA ALA A 115 2.85 16.17 -12.44
C ALA A 115 1.74 15.34 -11.78
N VAL A 116 0.88 15.99 -10.99
CA VAL A 116 -0.19 15.33 -10.22
C VAL A 116 -1.60 15.54 -10.82
N ARG A 117 -1.74 16.34 -11.89
CA ARG A 117 -3.04 16.61 -12.51
C ARG A 117 -3.30 15.70 -13.71
N LEU A 118 -4.55 15.30 -13.90
CA LEU A 118 -5.03 14.59 -15.10
C LEU A 118 -6.53 14.80 -15.31
N PRO A 119 -6.99 14.90 -16.57
CA PRO A 119 -8.43 15.02 -16.86
C PRO A 119 -9.17 13.71 -16.59
N PHE A 120 -10.39 13.77 -16.05
CA PHE A 120 -11.26 12.59 -15.86
C PHE A 120 -11.46 11.80 -17.16
N ALA A 121 -11.61 12.50 -18.29
CA ALA A 121 -11.75 11.87 -19.60
C ALA A 121 -10.55 10.97 -19.98
N SER A 122 -9.34 11.25 -19.48
CA SER A 122 -8.15 10.44 -19.78
C SER A 122 -8.23 9.04 -19.16
N LEU A 123 -9.05 8.85 -18.14
CA LEU A 123 -9.27 7.56 -17.46
C LEU A 123 -10.28 6.67 -18.20
N GLN A 124 -10.94 7.22 -19.24
CA GLN A 124 -11.89 6.51 -20.11
C GLN A 124 -11.21 5.97 -21.38
N GLY A 125 -9.93 6.26 -21.59
CA GLY A 125 -9.16 5.86 -22.77
C GLY A 125 -8.56 4.45 -22.68
N ASP A 126 -7.77 4.07 -23.69
CA ASP A 126 -7.18 2.73 -23.82
C ASP A 126 -6.27 2.32 -22.65
N ARG A 127 -5.68 3.30 -21.96
CA ARG A 127 -4.84 3.06 -20.76
C ARG A 127 -5.66 2.91 -19.48
N GLY A 128 -6.97 3.18 -19.51
CA GLY A 128 -7.86 3.08 -18.36
C GLY A 128 -7.30 3.82 -17.13
N VAL A 129 -7.27 3.16 -15.98
CA VAL A 129 -6.84 3.74 -14.71
C VAL A 129 -5.31 3.89 -14.56
N ALA A 130 -4.50 3.30 -15.44
CA ALA A 130 -3.03 3.31 -15.32
C ALA A 130 -2.41 4.71 -15.13
N PRO A 131 -2.83 5.79 -15.82
CA PRO A 131 -2.27 7.12 -15.58
C PRO A 131 -2.52 7.65 -14.17
N LEU A 132 -3.61 7.24 -13.50
CA LEU A 132 -3.89 7.57 -12.11
C LEU A 132 -3.00 6.75 -11.18
N MET A 133 -2.88 5.44 -11.42
CA MET A 133 -2.02 4.55 -10.62
C MET A 133 -0.56 5.00 -10.64
N GLU A 134 -0.05 5.41 -11.80
CA GLU A 134 1.31 5.97 -11.92
C GLU A 134 1.52 7.16 -10.97
N ARG A 135 0.57 8.10 -10.91
CA ARG A 135 0.66 9.27 -10.02
C ARG A 135 0.56 8.89 -8.55
N LEU A 136 -0.34 7.97 -8.23
CA LEU A 136 -0.49 7.49 -6.85
C LEU A 136 0.77 6.76 -6.37
N LEU A 137 1.43 5.97 -7.23
CA LEU A 137 2.70 5.31 -6.89
C LEU A 137 3.84 6.32 -6.78
N ASP A 138 4.00 7.19 -7.76
CA ASP A 138 5.10 8.17 -7.79
C ASP A 138 4.96 9.20 -6.67
N HIS A 139 3.79 9.84 -6.55
CA HIS A 139 3.58 11.00 -5.69
C HIS A 139 2.63 10.76 -4.51
N GLY A 140 1.92 9.63 -4.48
CA GLY A 140 0.94 9.32 -3.45
C GLY A 140 -0.41 10.02 -3.63
N PHE A 141 -0.57 10.91 -4.60
CA PHE A 141 -1.84 11.57 -4.88
C PHE A 141 -1.94 12.08 -6.32
N ALA A 142 -3.19 12.38 -6.71
CA ALA A 142 -3.51 13.04 -7.97
C ALA A 142 -4.71 13.96 -7.82
N VAL A 143 -4.82 14.97 -8.70
CA VAL A 143 -6.01 15.79 -8.88
C VAL A 143 -6.62 15.44 -10.23
N VAL A 144 -7.78 14.78 -10.22
CA VAL A 144 -8.55 14.43 -11.41
C VAL A 144 -9.48 15.60 -11.73
N THR A 145 -9.19 16.31 -12.83
CA THR A 145 -9.94 17.51 -13.23
C THR A 145 -11.12 17.19 -14.12
N ASP A 146 -12.06 18.13 -14.25
CA ASP A 146 -13.25 18.00 -15.11
C ASP A 146 -14.13 16.77 -14.78
N THR A 147 -14.11 16.35 -13.52
CA THR A 147 -14.95 15.27 -13.02
C THR A 147 -16.42 15.74 -12.92
N PRO A 148 -17.41 14.93 -13.34
CA PRO A 148 -18.82 15.23 -13.08
C PRO A 148 -19.08 15.42 -11.59
N ARG A 149 -19.81 16.49 -11.22
CA ARG A 149 -19.99 16.92 -9.82
C ARG A 149 -21.11 16.17 -9.10
N ASN A 150 -21.03 14.84 -9.06
CA ASN A 150 -22.02 13.97 -8.42
C ASN A 150 -21.37 12.72 -7.85
N LEU A 151 -22.11 12.00 -7.00
CA LEU A 151 -21.66 10.75 -6.38
C LEU A 151 -21.43 9.63 -7.39
N ASP A 152 -22.13 9.61 -8.52
CA ASP A 152 -21.96 8.57 -9.55
C ASP A 152 -20.54 8.60 -10.14
N ALA A 153 -19.96 9.81 -10.33
CA ALA A 153 -18.58 9.95 -10.79
C ALA A 153 -17.56 9.47 -9.72
N VAL A 154 -17.84 9.72 -8.45
CA VAL A 154 -17.02 9.19 -7.34
C VAL A 154 -17.09 7.67 -7.33
N GLN A 155 -18.29 7.10 -7.43
CA GLN A 155 -18.49 5.66 -7.50
C GLN A 155 -17.78 5.05 -8.71
N GLN A 156 -17.99 5.61 -9.89
CA GLN A 156 -17.37 5.13 -11.13
C GLN A 156 -15.84 5.08 -11.02
N LEU A 157 -15.21 6.15 -10.51
CA LEU A 157 -13.77 6.16 -10.35
C LEU A 157 -13.32 5.16 -9.26
N SER A 158 -14.05 5.07 -8.16
CA SER A 158 -13.75 4.10 -7.12
C SER A 158 -13.74 2.67 -7.65
N GLU A 159 -14.76 2.28 -8.40
CA GLU A 159 -14.92 0.92 -8.95
C GLU A 159 -13.84 0.56 -9.99
N THR A 160 -13.15 1.54 -10.58
CA THR A 160 -11.99 1.27 -11.44
C THR A 160 -10.71 0.94 -10.66
N ILE A 161 -10.68 1.30 -9.37
CA ILE A 161 -9.55 1.01 -8.46
C ILE A 161 -9.88 -0.21 -7.58
N GLY A 162 -11.13 -0.32 -7.12
CA GLY A 162 -11.55 -1.40 -6.23
C GLY A 162 -12.96 -1.21 -5.72
N TYR A 163 -13.30 -1.92 -4.66
CA TYR A 163 -14.62 -1.80 -4.04
C TYR A 163 -14.71 -0.55 -3.16
N VAL A 164 -15.85 0.15 -3.23
CA VAL A 164 -16.14 1.21 -2.28
C VAL A 164 -16.22 0.62 -0.87
N ARG A 165 -15.33 1.07 0.01
CA ARG A 165 -15.25 0.60 1.39
C ARG A 165 -16.42 1.14 2.21
N GLN A 166 -17.12 0.25 2.89
CA GLN A 166 -18.10 0.63 3.90
C GLN A 166 -17.40 1.02 5.20
N THR A 167 -17.71 2.20 5.69
CA THR A 167 -17.22 2.73 6.98
C THR A 167 -18.40 3.12 7.87
N ILE A 168 -18.12 3.63 9.07
CA ILE A 168 -19.14 4.23 9.94
C ILE A 168 -19.85 5.45 9.29
N PHE A 169 -19.23 6.06 8.26
CA PHE A 169 -19.79 7.15 7.47
C PHE A 169 -20.54 6.66 6.20
N GLY A 170 -20.72 5.35 6.04
CA GLY A 170 -21.24 4.74 4.83
C GLY A 170 -20.14 4.41 3.81
N GLY A 171 -20.53 4.13 2.57
CA GLY A 171 -19.61 3.88 1.44
C GLY A 171 -19.29 5.17 0.68
N LEU A 172 -20.31 5.71 0.02
CA LEU A 172 -20.26 7.05 -0.58
C LEU A 172 -20.78 8.07 0.42
N PHE A 173 -20.11 9.20 0.53
CA PHE A 173 -20.52 10.25 1.45
C PHE A 173 -20.47 11.62 0.78
N GLU A 174 -21.35 12.51 1.20
CA GLU A 174 -21.27 13.93 0.94
C GLU A 174 -21.21 14.70 2.26
N PHE A 175 -20.44 15.76 2.29
CA PHE A 175 -20.41 16.64 3.45
C PHE A 175 -20.28 18.11 3.04
N GLU A 176 -20.90 18.93 3.84
CA GLU A 176 -20.83 20.38 3.81
C GLU A 176 -20.55 20.84 5.25
N ALA A 177 -19.98 22.01 5.44
CA ALA A 177 -19.72 22.50 6.78
C ALA A 177 -21.03 22.56 7.59
N ASN A 178 -21.04 21.86 8.73
CA ASN A 178 -22.17 21.77 9.63
C ASN A 178 -21.67 21.72 11.08
N GLU A 179 -21.93 22.77 11.85
CA GLU A 179 -21.46 22.89 13.24
C GLU A 179 -22.12 21.90 14.21
N ASP A 180 -23.22 21.25 13.82
CA ASP A 180 -23.92 20.26 14.64
C ASP A 180 -23.30 18.85 14.55
N MET A 181 -22.34 18.64 13.64
CA MET A 181 -21.68 17.35 13.47
C MET A 181 -20.44 17.22 14.38
N ALA A 182 -20.27 16.04 14.97
CA ALA A 182 -19.21 15.76 15.94
C ALA A 182 -17.81 15.57 15.34
N ASP A 183 -17.68 15.51 14.01
CA ASP A 183 -16.41 15.28 13.32
C ASP A 183 -15.77 16.61 12.87
N SER A 184 -14.45 16.69 12.98
CA SER A 184 -13.65 17.87 12.60
C SER A 184 -13.74 18.20 11.09
N ALA A 185 -14.03 17.24 10.23
CA ALA A 185 -14.22 17.44 8.79
C ALA A 185 -15.36 18.41 8.46
N TYR A 186 -16.38 18.49 9.31
CA TYR A 186 -17.55 19.36 9.14
C TYR A 186 -17.35 20.78 9.69
N THR A 187 -16.22 21.08 10.32
CA THR A 187 -15.95 22.41 10.89
C THR A 187 -15.30 23.32 9.84
N PRO A 188 -15.50 24.66 9.89
CA PRO A 188 -14.79 25.61 9.03
C PRO A 188 -13.36 25.90 9.47
N LYS A 189 -12.91 25.33 10.60
CA LYS A 189 -11.57 25.52 11.15
C LYS A 189 -10.50 24.84 10.28
N GLU A 190 -9.26 25.28 10.42
CA GLU A 190 -8.13 24.56 9.86
C GLU A 190 -8.11 23.11 10.33
N LEU A 191 -7.87 22.21 9.38
CA LEU A 191 -7.63 20.80 9.63
C LEU A 191 -6.19 20.50 9.25
N ARG A 192 -5.36 20.28 10.27
CA ARG A 192 -3.91 20.05 10.09
C ARG A 192 -3.65 18.72 9.38
N PRO A 193 -2.51 18.56 8.69
CA PRO A 193 -2.16 17.33 7.99
C PRO A 193 -2.26 16.08 8.88
N HIS A 194 -3.02 15.09 8.42
CA HIS A 194 -3.31 13.84 9.11
C HIS A 194 -3.59 12.71 8.11
N THR A 195 -3.62 11.47 8.59
CA THR A 195 -4.13 10.31 7.87
C THR A 195 -5.44 9.85 8.51
N ASP A 196 -6.38 9.36 7.70
CA ASP A 196 -7.68 8.91 8.17
C ASP A 196 -7.66 7.48 8.72
N GLY A 197 -8.63 7.19 9.61
CA GLY A 197 -8.91 5.84 10.10
C GLY A 197 -7.83 5.27 11.01
N THR A 198 -7.15 6.11 11.79
CA THR A 198 -6.13 5.66 12.76
C THR A 198 -6.69 4.72 13.82
N TYR A 199 -8.00 4.77 14.05
CA TYR A 199 -8.77 3.92 14.97
C TYR A 199 -9.25 2.59 14.35
N SER A 200 -8.96 2.35 13.07
CA SER A 200 -9.32 1.12 12.35
C SER A 200 -8.12 0.17 12.26
N HIS A 201 -8.30 -1.12 12.50
CA HIS A 201 -7.23 -2.11 12.34
C HIS A 201 -6.69 -2.14 10.91
N ASP A 202 -7.60 -2.00 9.95
CA ASP A 202 -7.32 -1.81 8.54
C ASP A 202 -7.74 -0.38 8.18
N ALA A 203 -6.78 0.56 8.16
CA ALA A 203 -7.06 1.93 7.75
C ALA A 203 -7.39 2.00 6.25
N PRO A 204 -8.27 2.93 5.79
CA PRO A 204 -8.52 3.13 4.37
C PRO A 204 -7.22 3.26 3.58
N GLY A 205 -7.15 2.58 2.41
CA GLY A 205 -5.97 2.61 1.54
C GLY A 205 -5.93 3.88 0.70
N VAL A 206 -6.96 4.10 -0.11
CA VAL A 206 -7.10 5.27 -0.98
C VAL A 206 -8.36 6.03 -0.61
N GLN A 207 -8.28 7.36 -0.64
CA GLN A 207 -9.42 8.25 -0.45
C GLN A 207 -9.66 9.09 -1.70
N LEU A 208 -10.92 9.27 -2.05
CA LEU A 208 -11.38 10.16 -3.10
C LEU A 208 -12.17 11.31 -2.46
N LEU A 209 -11.87 12.54 -2.85
CA LEU A 209 -12.56 13.76 -2.40
C LEU A 209 -12.86 14.66 -3.59
N LEU A 210 -14.10 14.65 -4.08
CA LEU A 210 -14.60 15.50 -5.15
C LEU A 210 -15.10 16.83 -4.59
N CYS A 211 -14.63 17.93 -5.15
CA CYS A 211 -15.22 19.25 -4.94
C CYS A 211 -16.51 19.38 -5.77
N VAL A 212 -17.67 19.30 -5.12
CA VAL A 212 -18.98 19.42 -5.76
C VAL A 212 -19.35 20.89 -5.96
N ASP A 213 -19.13 21.71 -4.93
CA ASP A 213 -19.41 23.13 -4.96
C ASP A 213 -18.44 23.90 -4.06
N TYR A 214 -18.06 25.10 -4.51
CA TYR A 214 -17.13 25.94 -3.78
C TYR A 214 -17.50 27.42 -3.97
N ALA A 215 -18.06 28.00 -2.93
CA ALA A 215 -18.39 29.42 -2.77
C ALA A 215 -17.86 29.91 -1.42
N ALA A 216 -16.55 29.75 -1.24
CA ALA A 216 -15.86 30.02 0.01
C ALA A 216 -14.56 30.81 -0.23
N GLU A 217 -14.07 31.44 0.83
CA GLU A 217 -12.74 32.03 0.91
C GLU A 217 -11.85 31.16 1.80
N GLY A 218 -10.63 30.84 1.37
CA GLY A 218 -9.73 29.89 2.06
C GLY A 218 -10.12 28.42 1.79
N GLY A 219 -9.76 27.49 2.65
CA GLY A 219 -10.13 26.07 2.53
C GLY A 219 -9.33 25.30 1.47
N GLU A 220 -8.14 25.77 1.13
CA GLU A 220 -7.18 25.06 0.27
C GLU A 220 -6.86 23.69 0.85
N SER A 221 -6.78 22.67 0.01
CA SER A 221 -6.29 21.35 0.38
C SER A 221 -4.79 21.41 0.62
N ILE A 222 -4.35 20.71 1.65
CA ILE A 222 -2.94 20.62 2.07
C ILE A 222 -2.54 19.16 1.96
N MET A 223 -1.48 18.87 1.19
CA MET A 223 -0.93 17.53 1.04
C MET A 223 0.52 17.53 1.54
N VAL A 224 0.91 16.47 2.26
CA VAL A 224 2.27 16.28 2.77
C VAL A 224 2.70 14.85 2.55
N ASP A 225 3.88 14.64 1.95
CA ASP A 225 4.42 13.31 1.74
C ASP A 225 5.02 12.75 3.04
N GLY A 226 4.30 11.80 3.65
CA GLY A 226 4.77 11.11 4.84
C GLY A 226 6.05 10.29 4.61
N ALA A 227 6.27 9.78 3.39
CA ALA A 227 7.52 9.10 3.03
C ALA A 227 8.70 10.09 3.04
N ARG A 228 8.49 11.35 2.62
CA ARG A 228 9.49 12.41 2.70
C ARG A 228 9.80 12.76 4.16
N ILE A 229 8.78 12.86 5.02
CA ILE A 229 8.99 13.10 6.46
C ILE A 229 9.81 11.95 7.05
N ALA A 230 9.43 10.71 6.79
CA ALA A 230 10.14 9.54 7.32
C ALA A 230 11.60 9.48 6.87
N ALA A 231 11.87 9.76 5.59
CA ALA A 231 13.25 9.85 5.06
C ALA A 231 14.06 10.93 5.79
N ARG A 232 13.50 12.12 5.96
CA ARG A 232 14.17 13.21 6.70
C ARG A 232 14.42 12.85 8.16
N LEU A 233 13.44 12.23 8.84
CA LEU A 233 13.65 11.77 10.23
C LEU A 233 14.77 10.76 10.31
N LYS A 234 14.85 9.81 9.37
CA LYS A 234 15.90 8.80 9.31
C LYS A 234 17.29 9.42 9.13
N ASP A 235 17.38 10.45 8.30
CA ASP A 235 18.65 11.13 8.00
C ASP A 235 19.06 12.14 9.10
N GLU A 236 18.12 12.94 9.60
CA GLU A 236 18.38 14.06 10.51
C GLU A 236 18.40 13.62 11.98
N VAL A 237 17.49 12.71 12.38
CA VAL A 237 17.26 12.30 13.77
C VAL A 237 16.87 10.79 13.86
N PRO A 238 17.77 9.86 13.47
CA PRO A 238 17.46 8.44 13.31
C PRO A 238 16.85 7.79 14.56
N ALA A 239 17.24 8.19 15.76
CA ALA A 239 16.65 7.68 17.00
C ALA A 239 15.15 7.99 17.11
N ILE A 240 14.72 9.18 16.65
CA ILE A 240 13.29 9.53 16.61
C ILE A 240 12.55 8.70 15.56
N HIS A 241 13.15 8.50 14.39
CA HIS A 241 12.59 7.60 13.37
C HIS A 241 12.31 6.21 13.94
N ASP A 242 13.30 5.62 14.61
CA ASP A 242 13.22 4.27 15.18
C ASP A 242 12.18 4.18 16.31
N ASP A 243 12.09 5.20 17.17
CA ASP A 243 11.07 5.27 18.21
C ASP A 243 9.66 5.38 17.62
N LEU A 244 9.45 6.19 16.57
CA LEU A 244 8.18 6.28 15.85
C LEU A 244 7.82 5.01 15.06
N ALA A 245 8.80 4.18 14.73
CA ALA A 245 8.59 2.87 14.11
C ALA A 245 8.33 1.75 15.13
N ARG A 246 8.77 1.93 16.39
CA ARG A 246 8.66 0.93 17.47
C ARG A 246 7.44 1.15 18.36
N ILE A 247 7.15 2.38 18.74
CA ILE A 247 6.14 2.70 19.77
C ILE A 247 4.77 2.86 19.12
N ALA A 248 3.84 1.98 19.52
CA ALA A 248 2.47 2.06 19.00
C ALA A 248 1.69 3.22 19.63
N VAL A 249 0.98 3.95 18.78
CA VAL A 249 0.05 5.01 19.14
C VAL A 249 -1.38 4.50 18.93
N THR A 250 -2.26 4.76 19.89
CA THR A 250 -3.66 4.35 19.81
C THR A 250 -4.51 5.46 19.22
N GLY A 251 -5.26 5.15 18.17
CA GLY A 251 -6.36 5.94 17.65
C GLY A 251 -7.69 5.45 18.24
N ILE A 252 -8.63 6.38 18.45
CA ILE A 252 -9.98 6.08 18.93
C ILE A 252 -11.02 6.96 18.22
N TYR A 253 -12.14 6.34 17.86
CA TYR A 253 -13.36 7.03 17.45
C TYR A 253 -14.49 6.67 18.39
N LYS A 254 -15.25 7.66 18.83
CA LYS A 254 -16.47 7.48 19.63
C LYS A 254 -17.57 8.35 19.04
N GLY A 255 -18.54 7.74 18.41
CA GLY A 255 -19.66 8.44 17.78
C GLY A 255 -20.63 7.45 17.15
N ASP A 256 -21.82 7.90 16.81
CA ASP A 256 -22.83 7.15 16.05
C ASP A 256 -23.13 5.74 16.56
N GLY A 257 -23.08 5.58 17.91
CA GLY A 257 -23.31 4.28 18.57
C GLY A 257 -22.14 3.30 18.46
N ALA A 258 -20.98 3.71 17.90
CA ALA A 258 -19.80 2.87 17.72
C ALA A 258 -18.61 3.39 18.54
N VAL A 259 -17.76 2.46 18.97
CA VAL A 259 -16.42 2.74 19.49
C VAL A 259 -15.43 1.90 18.69
N LEU A 260 -14.55 2.58 17.95
CA LEU A 260 -13.48 1.94 17.20
C LEU A 260 -12.15 2.30 17.86
N ARG A 261 -11.23 1.33 17.94
CA ARG A 261 -9.93 1.53 18.56
C ARG A 261 -8.90 0.61 17.96
N ALA A 262 -7.78 1.17 17.52
CA ALA A 262 -6.65 0.41 17.01
C ALA A 262 -5.33 1.05 17.45
N SER A 263 -4.27 0.26 17.51
CA SER A 263 -2.94 0.72 17.90
C SER A 263 -1.92 0.27 16.89
N ARG A 264 -1.07 1.21 16.42
CA ARG A 264 0.06 0.93 15.53
C ARG A 264 1.11 2.02 15.63
N PRO A 265 2.37 1.76 15.23
CA PRO A 265 3.40 2.80 15.13
C PRO A 265 2.98 3.90 14.14
N ILE A 266 3.51 5.11 14.33
CA ILE A 266 3.36 6.21 13.35
C ILE A 266 4.03 5.83 12.03
N LEU A 267 5.19 5.19 12.08
CA LEU A 267 5.91 4.66 10.92
C LEU A 267 5.89 3.14 10.98
N ARG A 268 5.09 2.49 10.15
CA ARG A 268 5.21 1.04 9.94
C ARG A 268 6.18 0.81 8.80
N CYS A 269 7.26 0.08 9.09
CA CYS A 269 8.31 -0.20 8.12
C CYS A 269 8.27 -1.66 7.66
N HIS A 270 8.75 -1.91 6.45
CA HIS A 270 9.13 -3.22 5.95
C HIS A 270 10.46 -3.69 6.59
N ASP A 271 10.81 -4.97 6.41
CA ASP A 271 12.04 -5.56 6.95
C ASP A 271 13.32 -4.88 6.43
N ASP A 272 13.29 -4.26 5.25
CA ASP A 272 14.39 -3.47 4.69
C ASP A 272 14.48 -2.04 5.24
N GLY A 273 13.55 -1.69 6.13
CA GLY A 273 13.44 -0.37 6.74
C GLY A 273 12.76 0.70 5.87
N SER A 274 12.25 0.34 4.68
CA SER A 274 11.39 1.24 3.91
C SER A 274 10.03 1.39 4.56
N VAL A 275 9.40 2.57 4.42
CA VAL A 275 8.10 2.85 5.04
C VAL A 275 6.98 2.16 4.28
N ALA A 276 6.22 1.33 5.00
CA ALA A 276 5.03 0.65 4.48
C ALA A 276 3.76 1.46 4.71
N GLN A 277 3.68 2.17 5.83
CA GLN A 277 2.51 2.97 6.19
C GLN A 277 2.89 4.09 7.14
N VAL A 278 2.34 5.27 6.91
CA VAL A 278 2.31 6.38 7.86
C VAL A 278 0.93 6.44 8.51
N THR A 279 0.88 6.56 9.83
CA THR A 279 -0.36 6.69 10.60
C THR A 279 -0.22 7.86 11.58
N PHE A 280 -0.81 8.99 11.24
CA PHE A 280 -0.71 10.19 12.07
C PHE A 280 -2.01 10.99 12.06
N ASN A 281 -2.69 11.04 13.18
CA ASN A 281 -3.87 11.89 13.40
C ASN A 281 -3.95 12.31 14.86
N ASN A 282 -3.71 13.58 15.13
CA ASN A 282 -3.77 14.07 16.49
C ASN A 282 -5.22 14.26 17.01
N TYR A 283 -6.21 14.37 16.11
CA TYR A 283 -7.63 14.52 16.48
C TYR A 283 -8.19 13.21 17.05
N ASP A 284 -7.77 12.06 16.49
CA ASP A 284 -8.22 10.72 16.88
C ASP A 284 -7.32 10.06 17.94
N ARG A 285 -6.22 10.70 18.34
CA ARG A 285 -5.26 10.10 19.25
C ARG A 285 -5.86 9.91 20.64
N ASP A 286 -5.92 8.64 21.09
CA ASP A 286 -6.39 8.28 22.42
C ASP A 286 -5.37 8.68 23.51
N THR A 287 -5.83 8.70 24.76
CA THR A 287 -4.96 8.82 25.91
C THR A 287 -4.09 7.58 26.06
N ILE A 288 -2.79 7.75 26.04
CA ILE A 288 -1.81 6.67 26.12
C ILE A 288 -1.00 6.82 27.43
N ARG A 289 -0.75 5.72 28.11
CA ARG A 289 0.17 5.67 29.24
C ARG A 289 1.18 4.54 29.00
N LEU A 290 2.47 4.90 28.89
CA LEU A 290 3.62 4.01 28.73
C LEU A 290 4.57 4.17 29.93
N ALA A 291 5.68 3.42 29.94
CA ALA A 291 6.80 3.73 30.82
C ALA A 291 7.35 5.13 30.54
N ASP A 292 7.90 5.79 31.56
CA ASP A 292 8.23 7.21 31.47
C ASP A 292 9.25 7.55 30.37
N ASP A 293 10.21 6.67 30.11
CA ASP A 293 11.19 6.88 29.03
C ASP A 293 10.53 6.77 27.65
N ASP A 294 9.71 5.74 27.41
CA ASP A 294 8.95 5.59 26.17
C ASP A 294 7.96 6.75 25.95
N MET A 295 7.35 7.27 27.04
CA MET A 295 6.48 8.45 26.92
C MET A 295 7.26 9.69 26.45
N ARG A 296 8.45 9.94 27.00
CA ARG A 296 9.27 11.10 26.62
C ARG A 296 9.70 11.04 25.17
N VAL A 297 10.20 9.89 24.72
CA VAL A 297 10.66 9.74 23.34
C VAL A 297 9.50 9.77 22.36
N LEU A 298 8.33 9.18 22.71
CA LEU A 298 7.13 9.25 21.88
C LEU A 298 6.65 10.71 21.70
N TYR A 299 6.54 11.49 22.77
CA TYR A 299 6.11 12.90 22.65
C TYR A 299 7.14 13.74 21.88
N ALA A 300 8.41 13.49 22.04
CA ALA A 300 9.45 14.13 21.23
C ALA A 300 9.27 13.79 19.75
N GLY A 301 9.04 12.50 19.44
CA GLY A 301 8.80 12.02 18.09
C GLY A 301 7.55 12.62 17.46
N ILE A 302 6.41 12.62 18.17
CA ILE A 302 5.16 13.26 17.71
C ILE A 302 5.39 14.73 17.40
N ARG A 303 6.12 15.44 18.28
CA ARG A 303 6.43 16.85 18.07
C ARG A 303 7.26 17.08 16.80
N HIS A 304 8.32 16.29 16.59
CA HIS A 304 9.15 16.41 15.38
C HIS A 304 8.34 16.12 14.12
N PHE A 305 7.56 15.07 14.14
CA PHE A 305 6.70 14.68 13.01
C PHE A 305 5.69 15.79 12.68
N ASP A 306 4.98 16.29 13.69
CA ASP A 306 3.99 17.37 13.54
C ASP A 306 4.62 18.68 13.03
N GLN A 307 5.82 19.02 13.52
CA GLN A 307 6.54 20.20 13.06
C GLN A 307 6.90 20.08 11.58
N MET A 308 7.39 18.93 11.12
CA MET A 308 7.69 18.69 9.70
C MET A 308 6.41 18.70 8.85
N ALA A 309 5.33 18.06 9.30
CA ALA A 309 4.06 18.04 8.58
C ALA A 309 3.44 19.43 8.43
N ASN A 310 3.69 20.33 9.38
CA ASN A 310 3.20 21.71 9.36
C ASN A 310 4.22 22.73 8.83
N ASP A 311 5.41 22.30 8.40
CA ASP A 311 6.35 23.17 7.71
C ASP A 311 5.81 23.51 6.29
N PRO A 312 5.63 24.81 5.96
CA PRO A 312 5.17 25.22 4.64
C PRO A 312 6.03 24.71 3.48
N ALA A 313 7.32 24.42 3.71
CA ALA A 313 8.22 23.85 2.71
C ALA A 313 7.89 22.38 2.39
N MET A 314 7.22 21.67 3.29
CA MET A 314 6.79 20.30 3.11
C MET A 314 5.38 20.18 2.51
N GLN A 315 4.64 21.29 2.40
CA GLN A 315 3.22 21.29 2.06
C GLN A 315 2.99 21.67 0.61
N TRP A 316 2.35 20.79 -0.14
CA TRP A 316 1.70 21.16 -1.40
C TRP A 316 0.28 21.66 -1.08
N ARG A 317 -0.07 22.86 -1.57
CA ARG A 317 -1.34 23.50 -1.31
C ARG A 317 -2.07 23.82 -2.60
N TYR A 318 -3.35 23.50 -2.65
CA TYR A 318 -4.17 23.67 -3.84
C TYR A 318 -5.64 23.92 -3.48
N THR A 319 -6.24 24.94 -4.09
CA THR A 319 -7.68 25.18 -3.96
C THR A 319 -8.40 24.38 -5.03
N LEU A 320 -9.13 23.34 -4.61
CA LEU A 320 -9.93 22.52 -5.52
C LEU A 320 -11.06 23.36 -6.13
N ALA A 321 -11.12 23.41 -7.47
CA ALA A 321 -12.27 23.95 -8.17
C ALA A 321 -13.42 22.92 -8.21
N PRO A 322 -14.69 23.37 -8.36
CA PRO A 322 -15.79 22.45 -8.61
C PRO A 322 -15.52 21.55 -9.82
N GLY A 323 -15.51 20.24 -9.62
CA GLY A 323 -15.11 19.24 -10.62
C GLY A 323 -13.68 18.73 -10.46
N ASP A 324 -12.89 19.28 -9.55
CA ASP A 324 -11.62 18.66 -9.16
C ASP A 324 -11.87 17.55 -8.13
N MET A 325 -11.34 16.36 -8.36
CA MET A 325 -11.36 15.24 -7.42
C MET A 325 -9.92 14.93 -6.98
N LEU A 326 -9.66 15.10 -5.70
CA LEU A 326 -8.41 14.70 -5.08
C LEU A 326 -8.48 13.20 -4.78
N VAL A 327 -7.50 12.43 -5.26
CA VAL A 327 -7.35 11.00 -5.02
C VAL A 327 -5.98 10.78 -4.39
N PHE A 328 -5.91 10.10 -3.23
CA PHE A 328 -4.64 9.96 -2.53
C PHE A 328 -4.51 8.66 -1.73
N ASP A 329 -3.27 8.19 -1.65
CA ASP A 329 -2.82 7.07 -0.81
C ASP A 329 -2.76 7.53 0.64
N ASN A 330 -3.77 7.17 1.41
CA ASN A 330 -3.91 7.52 2.82
C ASN A 330 -2.88 6.80 3.73
N TRP A 331 -2.18 5.80 3.21
CA TRP A 331 -1.08 5.16 3.95
C TRP A 331 0.26 5.88 3.77
N ARG A 332 0.32 6.82 2.83
CA ARG A 332 1.53 7.59 2.54
C ARG A 332 1.36 9.07 2.76
N VAL A 333 0.27 9.67 2.25
CA VAL A 333 0.10 11.12 2.18
C VAL A 333 -0.80 11.60 3.31
N LEU A 334 -0.29 12.54 4.09
CA LEU A 334 -1.12 13.28 5.03
C LEU A 334 -1.89 14.35 4.25
N HIS A 335 -3.15 14.48 4.58
CA HIS A 335 -4.02 15.50 4.00
C HIS A 335 -4.55 16.44 5.08
N GLY A 336 -4.81 17.66 4.67
CA GLY A 336 -5.35 18.70 5.54
C GLY A 336 -6.10 19.77 4.73
N ARG A 337 -6.53 20.80 5.43
CA ARG A 337 -7.29 21.88 4.81
C ARG A 337 -7.10 23.17 5.59
N GLY A 338 -6.87 24.27 4.90
CA GLY A 338 -6.90 25.62 5.47
C GLY A 338 -8.27 25.95 6.06
N ALA A 339 -8.31 26.89 7.00
CA ALA A 339 -9.58 27.45 7.47
C ALA A 339 -10.32 28.13 6.32
N PHE A 340 -11.65 28.14 6.35
CA PHE A 340 -12.46 28.78 5.32
C PHE A 340 -13.70 29.46 5.91
N SER A 341 -14.28 30.34 5.10
CA SER A 341 -15.60 30.92 5.32
C SER A 341 -16.45 30.80 4.06
N GLY A 342 -17.74 30.61 4.20
CA GLY A 342 -18.63 30.37 3.07
C GLY A 342 -18.96 28.90 2.83
N ARG A 343 -19.54 28.60 1.66
CA ARG A 343 -20.05 27.27 1.34
C ARG A 343 -19.02 26.43 0.56
N ARG A 344 -18.77 25.23 1.04
CA ARG A 344 -17.93 24.21 0.42
C ARG A 344 -18.60 22.86 0.57
N LYS A 345 -18.95 22.21 -0.57
CA LYS A 345 -19.54 20.87 -0.58
C LYS A 345 -18.59 19.88 -1.24
N MET A 346 -18.35 18.79 -0.53
CA MET A 346 -17.50 17.70 -0.97
C MET A 346 -18.27 16.39 -1.04
N ALA A 347 -17.86 15.51 -1.94
CA ALA A 347 -18.31 14.13 -2.01
C ALA A 347 -17.08 13.21 -2.00
N GLY A 348 -17.21 12.00 -1.48
CA GLY A 348 -16.05 11.12 -1.42
C GLY A 348 -16.37 9.67 -1.12
N SER A 349 -15.30 8.88 -1.10
CA SER A 349 -15.30 7.46 -0.78
C SER A 349 -13.93 7.03 -0.29
N TYR A 350 -13.88 5.82 0.26
CA TYR A 350 -12.66 5.11 0.59
C TYR A 350 -12.57 3.79 -0.18
N ILE A 351 -11.34 3.35 -0.45
CA ILE A 351 -11.01 2.07 -1.07
C ILE A 351 -9.99 1.35 -0.17
N ASN A 352 -10.04 0.03 -0.11
CA ASN A 352 -9.09 -0.73 0.68
C ASN A 352 -7.68 -0.70 0.06
N ARG A 353 -6.68 -0.89 0.90
CA ARG A 353 -5.28 -0.94 0.48
C ARG A 353 -5.01 -2.07 -0.51
N GLU A 354 -5.54 -3.26 -0.25
CA GLU A 354 -5.36 -4.45 -1.08
C GLU A 354 -5.89 -4.28 -2.50
N ASP A 355 -7.03 -3.59 -2.68
CA ASP A 355 -7.59 -3.29 -3.99
C ASP A 355 -6.66 -2.38 -4.80
N PHE A 356 -6.17 -1.31 -4.17
CA PHE A 356 -5.20 -0.41 -4.78
C PHE A 356 -3.91 -1.12 -5.20
N GLU A 357 -3.37 -1.99 -4.35
CA GLU A 357 -2.16 -2.76 -4.65
C GLU A 357 -2.41 -3.72 -5.81
N THR A 358 -3.53 -4.44 -5.81
CA THR A 358 -3.92 -5.38 -6.87
C THR A 358 -3.98 -4.70 -8.24
N VAL A 359 -4.66 -3.54 -8.32
CA VAL A 359 -4.79 -2.79 -9.57
C VAL A 359 -3.44 -2.21 -10.01
N SER A 360 -2.64 -1.72 -9.06
CA SER A 360 -1.29 -1.23 -9.33
C SER A 360 -0.39 -2.32 -9.91
N TYR A 361 -0.40 -3.53 -9.34
CA TYR A 361 0.35 -4.67 -9.87
C TYR A 361 -0.12 -5.05 -11.28
N THR A 362 -1.43 -5.14 -11.48
CA THR A 362 -2.01 -5.57 -12.75
C THR A 362 -1.68 -4.62 -13.91
N HIS A 363 -1.70 -3.31 -13.66
CA HIS A 363 -1.51 -2.32 -14.71
C HIS A 363 -0.08 -1.85 -14.92
N LEU A 364 0.81 -1.97 -13.92
CA LEU A 364 2.12 -1.32 -13.96
C LEU A 364 3.30 -2.28 -13.81
N THR A 365 3.13 -3.46 -13.22
CA THR A 365 4.24 -4.38 -12.95
C THR A 365 4.20 -5.66 -13.75
N LEU A 366 3.03 -6.11 -14.20
CA LEU A 366 2.93 -7.28 -15.05
C LEU A 366 3.29 -6.90 -16.50
N PRO A 367 4.23 -7.63 -17.16
CA PRO A 367 4.40 -7.49 -18.61
C PRO A 367 3.06 -7.77 -19.26
N THR A 368 2.64 -6.92 -20.21
CA THR A 368 1.37 -6.94 -20.94
C THR A 368 1.15 -8.22 -21.76
N LYS A 369 1.29 -9.39 -21.16
CA LYS A 369 0.87 -10.67 -21.71
C LYS A 369 -0.32 -11.16 -20.89
N ARG A 370 -1.51 -10.87 -21.45
CA ARG A 370 -2.80 -11.48 -21.20
C ARG A 370 -2.78 -12.58 -20.13
N ILE A 371 -3.33 -12.27 -18.97
CA ILE A 371 -4.00 -13.27 -18.15
C ILE A 371 -5.26 -13.61 -18.95
N VAL A 372 -5.25 -14.77 -19.62
CA VAL A 372 -6.42 -15.39 -20.23
C VAL A 372 -6.95 -16.39 -19.24
#